data_2f68f8222d2bdbef851aeeeaae9d428b
#
_entry.id   2f68f8222d2bdbef851aeeeaae9d428b
#
_cell.length_a   1.000
_cell.length_b   1.000
_cell.length_c   1.000
_cell.angle_alpha   90.00
_cell.angle_beta   90.00
_cell.angle_gamma   90.00
#
_symmetry.space_group_name_H-M   'P 1'
#
loop_
_entity.id
_entity.type
_entity.pdbx_description
1 polymer ?
#
loop_
_entity_poly.entity_id
_entity_poly.type
_entity_poly.pdbx_seq_one_letter_code
_entity_poly.pdbx_strand_id
1 'polypeptide(L)'
;WIINEAIKLEKNVINLYNSYSYHKAVQNIHNFCVNELGGIYLDIVKDRLYTCSADSQARRSCQTSLDVLLNILIRLIAPVLSYTAEEIWQLSSNLINQEKSVFLSKFSSRKNTKDTKISSLEWDRIFEIKDSVNQSIEEMRNNNELKGSLDAIVNIEVNTDDFLILD
;
A
#
# COMPACT_ATOMS: atom_id res chain seq x y z
N TRP A 1 4.52 -6.43 -2.49
CA TRP A 1 3.70 -6.38 -1.30
C TRP A 1 2.43 -5.56 -1.51
N ILE A 2 2.49 -4.24 -1.63
CA ILE A 2 1.31 -3.36 -1.64
C ILE A 2 0.26 -3.71 -2.72
N ILE A 3 0.69 -4.15 -3.90
CA ILE A 3 -0.22 -4.60 -4.96
C ILE A 3 -0.99 -5.85 -4.51
N ASN A 4 -0.34 -6.78 -3.84
CA ASN A 4 -0.99 -7.98 -3.34
C ASN A 4 -1.99 -7.65 -2.23
N GLU A 5 -1.66 -6.71 -1.34
CA GLU A 5 -2.60 -6.21 -0.31
C GLU A 5 -3.81 -5.52 -0.95
N ALA A 6 -3.60 -4.70 -1.98
CA ALA A 6 -4.70 -4.08 -2.73
C ALA A 6 -5.60 -5.11 -3.43
N ILE A 7 -5.04 -6.19 -3.96
CA ILE A 7 -5.81 -7.30 -4.56
C ILE A 7 -6.61 -8.06 -3.49
N LYS A 8 -6.03 -8.27 -2.30
CA LYS A 8 -6.76 -8.88 -1.17
C LYS A 8 -7.91 -7.98 -0.74
N LEU A 9 -7.66 -6.67 -0.61
CA LEU A 9 -8.68 -5.67 -0.33
C LEU A 9 -9.81 -5.73 -1.36
N GLU A 10 -9.49 -5.70 -2.65
CA GLU A 10 -10.47 -5.73 -3.73
C GLU A 10 -11.40 -6.93 -3.61
N LYS A 11 -10.85 -8.13 -3.43
CA LYS A 11 -11.64 -9.35 -3.26
C LYS A 11 -12.58 -9.28 -2.05
N ASN A 12 -12.07 -8.79 -0.93
CA ASN A 12 -12.84 -8.66 0.29
C ASN A 12 -13.97 -7.63 0.15
N VAL A 13 -13.67 -6.46 -0.39
CA VAL A 13 -14.65 -5.38 -0.59
C VAL A 13 -15.75 -5.80 -1.56
N ILE A 14 -15.43 -6.50 -2.65
CA ILE A 14 -16.43 -7.04 -3.57
C ILE A 14 -17.37 -8.01 -2.84
N ASN A 15 -16.84 -8.90 -2.01
CA ASN A 15 -17.66 -9.81 -1.21
C ASN A 15 -18.57 -9.06 -0.23
N LEU A 16 -18.05 -8.00 0.40
CA LEU A 16 -18.83 -7.16 1.31
C LEU A 16 -19.95 -6.39 0.58
N TYR A 17 -19.69 -5.89 -0.62
CA TYR A 17 -20.71 -5.28 -1.48
C TYR A 17 -21.80 -6.29 -1.87
N ASN A 18 -21.42 -7.50 -2.26
CA ASN A 18 -22.35 -8.57 -2.60
C ASN A 18 -23.21 -9.01 -1.42
N SER A 19 -22.72 -8.86 -0.19
CA SER A 19 -23.44 -9.15 1.05
C SER A 19 -24.13 -7.93 1.66
N TYR A 20 -24.18 -6.80 0.94
CA TYR A 20 -24.76 -5.53 1.39
C TYR A 20 -24.13 -4.97 2.69
N SER A 21 -22.90 -5.38 3.01
CA SER A 21 -22.16 -4.92 4.20
C SER A 21 -21.34 -3.66 3.89
N TYR A 22 -21.98 -2.60 3.41
CA TYR A 22 -21.34 -1.37 2.91
C TYR A 22 -20.45 -0.68 3.96
N HIS A 23 -20.90 -0.63 5.22
CA HIS A 23 -20.11 -0.01 6.29
C HIS A 23 -18.76 -0.71 6.49
N LYS A 24 -18.73 -2.06 6.40
CA LYS A 24 -17.48 -2.83 6.48
C LYS A 24 -16.60 -2.62 5.25
N ALA A 25 -17.20 -2.51 4.06
CA ALA A 25 -16.48 -2.22 2.84
C ALA A 25 -15.74 -0.88 2.94
N VAL A 26 -16.45 0.18 3.35
CA VAL A 26 -15.86 1.52 3.56
C VAL A 26 -14.77 1.49 4.63
N GLN A 27 -15.01 0.82 5.76
CA GLN A 27 -14.01 0.67 6.82
C GLN A 27 -12.73 0.01 6.33
N ASN A 28 -12.84 -1.07 5.54
CA ASN A 28 -11.68 -1.77 5.01
C ASN A 28 -10.91 -0.92 4.01
N ILE A 29 -11.59 -0.19 3.13
CA ILE A 29 -10.93 0.74 2.20
C ILE A 29 -10.21 1.84 2.99
N HIS A 30 -10.88 2.44 3.98
CA HIS A 30 -10.28 3.47 4.83
C HIS A 30 -9.05 2.96 5.57
N ASN A 31 -9.13 1.79 6.21
CA ASN A 31 -8.01 1.20 6.93
C ASN A 31 -6.81 0.96 6.01
N PHE A 32 -7.04 0.39 4.83
CA PHE A 32 -5.99 0.20 3.83
C PHE A 32 -5.33 1.53 3.42
N CYS A 33 -6.13 2.56 3.19
CA CYS A 33 -5.58 3.88 2.81
C CYS A 33 -4.76 4.51 3.93
N VAL A 34 -5.14 4.32 5.19
CA VAL A 34 -4.43 4.91 6.35
C VAL A 34 -3.20 4.10 6.72
N ASN A 35 -3.34 2.78 6.87
CA ASN A 35 -2.29 1.95 7.44
C ASN A 35 -1.28 1.50 6.37
N GLU A 36 -1.73 0.75 5.36
CA GLU A 36 -0.85 0.11 4.38
C GLU A 36 -0.34 1.13 3.35
N LEU A 37 -1.26 1.92 2.78
CA LEU A 37 -0.90 2.88 1.74
C LEU A 37 -0.20 4.11 2.30
N GLY A 38 -0.87 4.85 3.19
CA GLY A 38 -0.36 6.11 3.77
C GLY A 38 0.75 5.89 4.78
N GLY A 39 0.52 4.99 5.75
CA GLY A 39 1.42 4.77 6.87
C GLY A 39 2.72 4.03 6.53
N ILE A 40 2.73 3.27 5.42
CA ILE A 40 3.89 2.47 5.05
C ILE A 40 4.35 2.78 3.62
N TYR A 41 3.50 2.49 2.64
CA TYR A 41 3.97 2.46 1.25
C TYR A 41 4.36 3.84 0.71
N LEU A 42 3.51 4.84 0.89
CA LEU A 42 3.79 6.19 0.40
C LEU A 42 4.99 6.82 1.10
N ASP A 43 5.21 6.51 2.37
CA ASP A 43 6.39 6.98 3.10
C ASP A 43 7.68 6.39 2.54
N ILE A 44 7.70 5.10 2.24
CA ILE A 44 8.86 4.42 1.67
C ILE A 44 9.18 4.92 0.24
N VAL A 45 8.16 5.12 -0.59
CA VAL A 45 8.39 5.41 -2.01
C VAL A 45 8.58 6.89 -2.34
N LYS A 46 8.28 7.80 -1.40
CA LYS A 46 8.42 9.25 -1.63
C LYS A 46 9.83 9.63 -2.10
N ASP A 47 10.86 9.06 -1.49
CA ASP A 47 12.23 9.36 -1.87
C ASP A 47 12.53 8.88 -3.29
N ARG A 48 12.08 7.68 -3.66
CA ARG A 48 12.25 7.16 -5.02
C ARG A 48 11.52 8.00 -6.06
N LEU A 49 10.34 8.52 -5.73
CA LEU A 49 9.54 9.35 -6.63
C LEU A 49 10.14 10.74 -6.83
N TYR A 50 10.73 11.34 -5.79
CA TYR A 50 11.18 12.72 -5.83
C TYR A 50 12.68 12.87 -6.08
N THR A 51 13.51 11.92 -5.63
CA THR A 51 14.97 12.03 -5.71
C THR A 51 15.60 11.25 -6.87
N CYS A 52 14.97 10.14 -7.30
CA CYS A 52 15.50 9.35 -8.41
C CYS A 52 15.26 10.02 -9.76
N SER A 53 16.17 9.77 -10.72
CA SER A 53 16.02 10.26 -12.10
C SER A 53 14.71 9.76 -12.74
N ALA A 54 14.19 10.53 -13.70
CA ALA A 54 12.90 10.23 -14.35
C ALA A 54 12.86 8.83 -14.98
N ASP A 55 13.99 8.35 -15.51
CA ASP A 55 14.11 7.09 -16.22
C ASP A 55 14.61 5.93 -15.33
N SER A 56 14.83 6.17 -14.04
CA SER A 56 15.30 5.11 -13.15
C SER A 56 14.25 4.01 -13.01
N GLN A 57 14.71 2.77 -12.97
CA GLN A 57 13.84 1.60 -12.78
C GLN A 57 13.07 1.69 -11.46
N ALA A 58 13.70 2.18 -10.40
CA ALA A 58 13.07 2.33 -9.09
C ALA A 58 11.87 3.27 -9.14
N ARG A 59 12.04 4.47 -9.75
CA ARG A 59 10.95 5.44 -9.90
C ARG A 59 9.82 4.91 -10.77
N ARG A 60 10.13 4.31 -11.91
CA ARG A 60 9.14 3.77 -12.83
C ARG A 60 8.38 2.59 -12.23
N SER A 61 9.04 1.73 -11.46
CA SER A 61 8.39 0.66 -10.70
C SER A 61 7.39 1.21 -9.69
N CYS A 62 7.75 2.26 -8.95
CA CYS A 62 6.83 2.93 -8.01
C CYS A 62 5.62 3.53 -8.73
N GLN A 63 5.84 4.22 -9.87
CA GLN A 63 4.75 4.79 -10.67
C GLN A 63 3.80 3.71 -11.19
N THR A 64 4.32 2.58 -11.66
CA THR A 64 3.49 1.44 -12.09
C THR A 64 2.66 0.88 -10.93
N SER A 65 3.24 0.77 -9.74
CA SER A 65 2.50 0.31 -8.57
C SER A 65 1.39 1.29 -8.17
N LEU A 66 1.66 2.59 -8.21
CA LEU A 66 0.65 3.63 -7.94
C LEU A 66 -0.47 3.62 -8.97
N ASP A 67 -0.18 3.40 -10.26
CA ASP A 67 -1.19 3.25 -11.30
C ASP A 67 -2.11 2.05 -11.02
N VAL A 68 -1.55 0.91 -10.65
CA VAL A 68 -2.32 -0.28 -10.25
C VAL A 68 -3.21 0.00 -9.05
N LEU A 69 -2.67 0.65 -8.01
CA LEU A 69 -3.41 1.01 -6.80
C LEU A 69 -4.56 1.97 -7.10
N LEU A 70 -4.30 3.01 -7.88
CA LEU A 70 -5.30 3.96 -8.31
C LEU A 70 -6.45 3.28 -9.04
N ASN A 71 -6.11 2.39 -9.98
CA ASN A 71 -7.08 1.61 -10.74
C ASN A 71 -8.01 0.75 -9.87
N ILE A 72 -7.47 0.13 -8.82
CA ILE A 72 -8.26 -0.67 -7.87
C ILE A 72 -9.13 0.26 -7.02
N LEU A 73 -8.51 1.25 -6.37
CA LEU A 73 -9.18 2.10 -5.39
C LEU A 73 -10.33 2.91 -5.99
N ILE A 74 -10.15 3.50 -7.19
CA ILE A 74 -11.21 4.28 -7.85
C ILE A 74 -12.48 3.43 -8.02
N ARG A 75 -12.34 2.19 -8.47
CA ARG A 75 -13.49 1.30 -8.66
C ARG A 75 -14.13 0.89 -7.35
N LEU A 76 -13.32 0.67 -6.31
CA LEU A 76 -13.83 0.29 -4.99
C LEU A 76 -14.60 1.42 -4.32
N ILE A 77 -14.17 2.68 -4.49
CA ILE A 77 -14.87 3.81 -3.88
C ILE A 77 -16.06 4.32 -4.70
N ALA A 78 -16.17 3.97 -5.97
CA ALA A 78 -17.22 4.47 -6.87
C ALA A 78 -18.65 4.25 -6.34
N PRO A 79 -19.02 3.11 -5.73
CA PRO A 79 -20.35 2.93 -5.17
C PRO A 79 -20.70 3.86 -4.01
N VAL A 80 -19.71 4.44 -3.34
CA VAL A 80 -19.88 5.24 -2.13
C VAL A 80 -19.56 6.72 -2.37
N LEU A 81 -18.45 7.00 -3.05
CA LEU A 81 -17.97 8.34 -3.39
C LEU A 81 -18.09 8.58 -4.90
N SER A 82 -19.28 8.46 -5.43
CA SER A 82 -19.58 8.42 -6.86
C SER A 82 -18.99 9.60 -7.64
N TYR A 83 -19.19 10.82 -7.17
CA TYR A 83 -18.70 12.02 -7.85
C TYR A 83 -17.18 12.12 -7.81
N THR A 84 -16.59 11.87 -6.65
CA THR A 84 -15.12 11.89 -6.48
C THR A 84 -14.45 10.82 -7.34
N ALA A 85 -15.00 9.61 -7.37
CA ALA A 85 -14.48 8.52 -8.19
C ALA A 85 -14.55 8.87 -9.68
N GLU A 86 -15.66 9.43 -10.16
CA GLU A 86 -15.82 9.84 -11.55
C GLU A 86 -14.87 10.98 -11.92
N GLU A 87 -14.71 11.98 -11.07
CA GLU A 87 -13.78 13.08 -11.29
C GLU A 87 -12.33 12.58 -11.41
N ILE A 88 -11.89 11.73 -10.48
CA ILE A 88 -10.56 11.11 -10.54
C ILE A 88 -10.42 10.26 -11.82
N TRP A 89 -11.47 9.52 -12.19
CA TRP A 89 -11.49 8.72 -13.40
C TRP A 89 -11.28 9.55 -14.65
N GLN A 90 -11.98 10.66 -14.81
CA GLN A 90 -11.84 11.55 -15.96
C GLN A 90 -10.45 12.20 -16.02
N LEU A 91 -9.90 12.59 -14.88
CA LEU A 91 -8.54 13.15 -14.79
C LEU A 91 -7.45 12.10 -15.08
N SER A 92 -7.74 10.84 -14.84
CA SER A 92 -6.80 9.72 -15.01
C SER A 92 -6.90 9.03 -16.37
N SER A 93 -7.75 9.50 -17.26
CA SER A 93 -8.10 8.85 -18.55
C SER A 93 -6.89 8.56 -19.46
N ASN A 94 -5.81 9.30 -19.32
CA ASN A 94 -4.56 9.08 -20.07
C ASN A 94 -3.67 7.98 -19.49
N LEU A 95 -3.88 7.62 -18.23
CA LEU A 95 -3.07 6.62 -17.52
C LEU A 95 -3.71 5.23 -17.55
N ILE A 96 -5.01 5.21 -17.63
CA ILE A 96 -5.82 4.01 -17.48
C ILE A 96 -6.60 3.79 -18.78
N ASN A 97 -6.34 2.79 -19.58
CA ASN A 97 -7.01 2.50 -20.86
C ASN A 97 -8.52 2.20 -20.64
N GLN A 98 -9.49 3.11 -21.02
CA GLN A 98 -10.68 3.25 -20.22
C GLN A 98 -12.01 3.39 -20.94
N GLU A 99 -13.03 2.86 -20.26
CA GLU A 99 -14.43 3.23 -20.45
C GLU A 99 -14.65 4.71 -20.17
N LYS A 100 -15.68 5.30 -20.77
CA LYS A 100 -16.03 6.73 -20.64
C LYS A 100 -16.34 7.16 -19.20
N SER A 101 -16.70 6.21 -18.34
CA SER A 101 -17.05 6.46 -16.94
C SER A 101 -16.62 5.29 -16.08
N VAL A 102 -16.28 5.54 -14.83
CA VAL A 102 -15.96 4.48 -13.85
C VAL A 102 -17.12 3.50 -13.68
N PHE A 103 -18.35 3.96 -13.81
CA PHE A 103 -19.55 3.15 -13.67
C PHE A 103 -19.80 2.16 -14.83
N LEU A 104 -19.12 2.34 -15.94
CA LEU A 104 -19.12 1.40 -17.07
C LEU A 104 -17.99 0.36 -16.95
N SER A 105 -17.07 0.57 -16.03
CA SER A 105 -15.94 -0.33 -15.81
C SER A 105 -16.32 -1.50 -14.89
N LYS A 106 -15.59 -2.60 -15.02
CA LYS A 106 -15.70 -3.75 -14.11
C LYS A 106 -14.62 -3.68 -13.05
N PHE A 107 -14.86 -4.29 -11.88
CA PHE A 107 -13.80 -4.54 -10.91
C PHE A 107 -12.66 -5.33 -11.57
N SER A 108 -11.43 -5.02 -11.19
CA SER A 108 -10.29 -5.62 -11.84
C SER A 108 -10.14 -7.05 -11.39
N SER A 109 -10.45 -8.07 -11.97
CA SER A 109 -10.24 -9.45 -11.52
C SER A 109 -8.77 -9.85 -11.58
N ARG A 110 -7.88 -9.00 -11.03
CA ARG A 110 -6.43 -9.28 -11.04
C ARG A 110 -6.13 -10.48 -10.15
N LYS A 111 -5.29 -11.37 -10.65
CA LYS A 111 -4.71 -12.46 -9.86
C LYS A 111 -3.50 -11.91 -9.09
N ASN A 112 -3.24 -12.47 -7.91
CA ASN A 112 -2.03 -12.15 -7.17
C ASN A 112 -0.81 -12.33 -8.09
N THR A 113 0.12 -11.40 -8.00
CA THR A 113 1.40 -11.54 -8.71
C THR A 113 2.12 -12.76 -8.15
N LYS A 114 2.40 -13.75 -9.02
CA LYS A 114 3.03 -15.01 -8.60
C LYS A 114 4.52 -14.87 -8.26
N ASP A 115 5.13 -13.78 -8.67
CA ASP A 115 6.57 -13.56 -8.56
C ASP A 115 6.94 -12.60 -7.40
N THR A 116 6.40 -12.85 -6.22
CA THR A 116 6.95 -12.20 -5.02
C THR A 116 8.05 -13.08 -4.46
N LYS A 117 9.29 -12.57 -4.47
CA LYS A 117 10.43 -13.22 -3.80
C LYS A 117 10.17 -13.43 -2.32
N ILE A 118 9.34 -12.60 -1.73
CA ILE A 118 8.97 -12.57 -0.31
C ILE A 118 7.49 -12.96 -0.19
N SER A 119 7.19 -13.98 0.61
CA SER A 119 5.84 -14.45 0.90
C SER A 119 5.07 -13.47 1.80
N SER A 120 3.76 -13.66 1.95
CA SER A 120 2.94 -12.84 2.86
C SER A 120 3.38 -13.00 4.32
N LEU A 121 3.73 -14.21 4.75
CA LEU A 121 4.20 -14.49 6.12
C LEU A 121 5.54 -13.82 6.42
N GLU A 122 6.45 -13.80 5.45
CA GLU A 122 7.73 -13.10 5.60
C GLU A 122 7.51 -11.58 5.67
N TRP A 123 6.57 -11.01 4.93
CA TRP A 123 6.20 -9.60 5.07
C TRP A 123 5.62 -9.29 6.46
N ASP A 124 4.74 -10.15 6.98
CA ASP A 124 4.19 -9.99 8.33
C ASP A 124 5.33 -9.97 9.37
N ARG A 125 6.32 -10.87 9.19
CA ARG A 125 7.51 -10.91 10.07
C ARG A 125 8.38 -9.66 9.96
N ILE A 126 8.61 -9.13 8.76
CA ILE A 126 9.34 -7.86 8.54
C ILE A 126 8.63 -6.71 9.27
N PHE A 127 7.31 -6.66 9.23
CA PHE A 127 6.56 -5.60 9.93
C PHE A 127 6.61 -5.76 11.45
N GLU A 128 6.57 -6.97 11.99
CA GLU A 128 6.77 -7.20 13.43
C GLU A 128 8.14 -6.68 13.91
N ILE A 129 9.21 -6.97 13.15
CA ILE A 129 10.55 -6.49 13.46
C ILE A 129 10.59 -4.96 13.38
N LYS A 130 10.03 -4.36 12.33
CA LYS A 130 9.93 -2.90 12.17
C LYS A 130 9.19 -2.25 13.34
N ASP A 131 8.08 -2.84 13.79
CA ASP A 131 7.29 -2.29 14.90
C ASP A 131 8.05 -2.37 16.23
N SER A 132 8.80 -3.45 16.47
CA SER A 132 9.68 -3.57 17.63
C SER A 132 10.79 -2.51 17.64
N VAL A 133 11.39 -2.23 16.48
CA VAL A 133 12.38 -1.16 16.32
C VAL A 133 11.76 0.22 16.57
N ASN A 134 10.60 0.48 15.99
CA ASN A 134 9.90 1.74 16.18
C ASN A 134 9.53 1.97 17.65
N GLN A 135 9.08 0.93 18.35
CA GLN A 135 8.78 1.01 19.78
C GLN A 135 10.02 1.40 20.59
N SER A 136 11.17 0.76 20.33
CA SER A 136 12.43 1.08 21.01
C SER A 136 12.87 2.51 20.75
N ILE A 137 12.73 3.01 19.51
CA ILE A 137 13.05 4.40 19.15
C ILE A 137 12.13 5.37 19.91
N GLU A 138 10.83 5.08 20.00
CA GLU A 138 9.88 5.95 20.71
C GLU A 138 10.14 5.96 22.23
N GLU A 139 10.52 4.83 22.82
CA GLU A 139 10.94 4.78 24.23
C GLU A 139 12.15 5.68 24.50
N MET A 140 13.19 5.65 23.64
CA MET A 140 14.36 6.52 23.75
C MET A 140 14.01 8.00 23.54
N ARG A 141 13.08 8.31 22.65
CA ARG A 141 12.57 9.68 22.45
C ARG A 141 11.82 10.20 23.69
N ASN A 142 10.97 9.36 24.27
CA ASN A 142 10.22 9.71 25.49
C ASN A 142 11.17 9.96 26.68
N ASN A 143 12.28 9.25 26.72
CA ASN A 143 13.34 9.46 27.74
C ASN A 143 14.27 10.65 27.42
N ASN A 144 14.03 11.40 26.33
CA ASN A 144 14.88 12.48 25.83
C ASN A 144 16.32 12.05 25.47
N GLU A 145 16.54 10.78 25.16
CA GLU A 145 17.84 10.25 24.72
C GLU A 145 18.07 10.47 23.23
N LEU A 146 16.98 10.60 22.45
CA LEU A 146 17.01 10.89 21.01
C LEU A 146 16.16 12.12 20.70
N LYS A 147 16.66 13.00 19.82
CA LYS A 147 15.91 14.17 19.32
C LYS A 147 15.02 13.79 18.11
N GLY A 148 15.49 12.89 17.28
CA GLY A 148 14.77 12.41 16.10
C GLY A 148 15.14 10.98 15.76
N SER A 149 14.27 10.29 15.01
CA SER A 149 14.51 8.91 14.60
C SER A 149 15.74 8.75 13.68
N LEU A 150 16.14 9.82 12.99
CA LEU A 150 17.35 9.83 12.13
C LEU A 150 18.66 9.89 12.93
N ASP A 151 18.60 10.21 14.20
CA ASP A 151 19.78 10.24 15.08
C ASP A 151 20.10 8.85 15.67
N ALA A 152 19.24 7.87 15.45
CA ALA A 152 19.38 6.51 15.98
C ALA A 152 20.23 5.63 15.08
N ILE A 153 21.13 4.84 15.68
CA ILE A 153 21.77 3.68 15.04
C ILE A 153 21.07 2.44 15.57
N VAL A 154 20.49 1.65 14.68
CA VAL A 154 19.73 0.45 15.03
C VAL A 154 20.57 -0.78 14.75
N ASN A 155 20.80 -1.60 15.76
CA ASN A 155 21.39 -2.92 15.64
C ASN A 155 20.29 -3.97 15.89
N ILE A 156 20.05 -4.85 14.94
CA ILE A 156 19.00 -5.88 15.03
C ILE A 156 19.70 -7.22 15.19
N GLU A 157 19.47 -7.88 16.32
CA GLU A 157 19.88 -9.26 16.54
C GLU A 157 18.72 -10.19 16.24
N VAL A 158 18.87 -11.04 15.26
CA VAL A 158 17.83 -11.96 14.79
C VAL A 158 18.36 -13.40 14.71
N ASN A 159 17.45 -14.36 14.71
CA ASN A 159 17.79 -15.75 14.45
C ASN A 159 18.14 -15.96 12.95
N THR A 160 18.60 -17.16 12.61
CA THR A 160 19.04 -17.50 11.25
C THR A 160 17.90 -17.36 10.23
N ASP A 161 16.67 -17.69 10.62
CA ASP A 161 15.51 -17.66 9.72
C ASP A 161 15.10 -16.22 9.41
N ASP A 162 15.05 -15.36 10.42
CA ASP A 162 14.78 -13.93 10.25
C ASP A 162 15.89 -13.22 9.46
N PHE A 163 17.16 -13.65 9.65
CA PHE A 163 18.28 -13.12 8.88
C PHE A 163 18.11 -13.38 7.37
N LEU A 164 17.68 -14.58 6.99
CA LEU A 164 17.44 -14.94 5.60
C LEU A 164 16.29 -14.14 4.96
N ILE A 165 15.37 -13.63 5.77
CA ILE A 165 14.26 -12.77 5.30
C ILE A 165 14.72 -11.32 5.09
N LEU A 166 15.69 -10.86 5.89
CA LEU A 166 16.14 -9.46 5.89
C LEU A 166 17.32 -9.21 4.93
N ASP A 167 18.05 -10.25 4.49
CA ASP A 167 19.16 -10.18 3.55
C ASP A 167 18.64 -10.16 2.09
#